data_51b80121b551bd281815d07c3ceaa218
#
_entry.id   51b80121b551bd281815d07c3ceaa218
#
_cell.length_a   1.000
_cell.length_b   1.000
_cell.length_c   1.000
_cell.angle_alpha   90.00
_cell.angle_beta   90.00
_cell.angle_gamma   90.00
#
_symmetry.space_group_name_H-M   'P 1'
#
loop_
_entity.id
_entity.type
_entity.pdbx_description
1 polymer ?
#
loop_
_entity_poly.entity_id
_entity_poly.type
_entity_poly.pdbx_seq_one_letter_code
_entity_poly.pdbx_strand_id
1 'polypeptide(L)'
;MDQKKWLLVKANFEGTEDLADGYYRLREIEGGYQLAYLVAGPCGDKNPHPEITLRQEGNQVQPIRLRDLEATPILNLSEKDDLDRIEALTEQLLNRFIAVKKLSF
;
A
#
# COMPACT_ATOMS: atom_id res chain seq x y z
N MET A 1 -1.07 4.15 -11.90
CA MET A 1 -1.27 2.92 -11.13
C MET A 1 -2.15 1.95 -11.92
N ASP A 2 -1.82 0.68 -11.89
CA ASP A 2 -2.59 -0.35 -12.58
C ASP A 2 -3.92 -0.60 -11.85
N GLN A 3 -5.03 -0.17 -12.44
CA GLN A 3 -6.35 -0.29 -11.82
C GLN A 3 -6.82 -1.74 -11.72
N LYS A 4 -6.40 -2.61 -12.64
CA LYS A 4 -6.76 -4.03 -12.58
C LYS A 4 -6.12 -4.72 -11.39
N LYS A 5 -4.85 -4.42 -11.12
CA LYS A 5 -4.16 -4.94 -9.93
C LYS A 5 -4.81 -4.43 -8.66
N TRP A 6 -5.15 -3.14 -8.64
CA TRP A 6 -5.84 -2.55 -7.49
C TRP A 6 -7.17 -3.25 -7.20
N LEU A 7 -7.98 -3.46 -8.24
CA LEU A 7 -9.27 -4.14 -8.06
C LEU A 7 -9.12 -5.58 -7.57
N LEU A 8 -8.09 -6.28 -8.06
CA LEU A 8 -7.79 -7.63 -7.59
C LEU A 8 -7.43 -7.64 -6.11
N VAL A 9 -6.58 -6.71 -5.68
CA VAL A 9 -6.20 -6.58 -4.28
C VAL A 9 -7.40 -6.20 -3.42
N LYS A 10 -8.18 -5.22 -3.86
CA LYS A 10 -9.36 -4.76 -3.13
C LYS A 10 -10.38 -5.88 -2.92
N ALA A 11 -10.52 -6.77 -3.88
CA ALA A 11 -11.45 -7.90 -3.80
C ALA A 11 -11.00 -8.99 -2.84
N ASN A 12 -9.72 -9.04 -2.48
CA ASN A 12 -9.13 -10.16 -1.74
C ASN A 12 -8.51 -9.79 -0.39
N PHE A 13 -8.56 -8.52 0.00
CA PHE A 13 -8.01 -8.07 1.28
C PHE A 13 -9.02 -7.20 2.01
N GLU A 14 -9.04 -7.32 3.33
CA GLU A 14 -9.87 -6.49 4.19
C GLU A 14 -9.19 -6.34 5.55
N GLY A 15 -9.03 -5.08 6.00
CA GLY A 15 -8.40 -4.80 7.29
C GLY A 15 -6.94 -5.21 7.29
N THR A 16 -6.48 -5.65 8.46
CA THR A 16 -5.09 -6.08 8.66
C THR A 16 -5.05 -7.60 8.70
N GLU A 17 -4.21 -8.20 7.86
CA GLU A 17 -4.04 -9.65 7.79
C GLU A 17 -2.60 -10.01 8.10
N ASP A 18 -2.40 -10.94 9.01
CA ASP A 18 -1.09 -11.47 9.37
C ASP A 18 -0.78 -12.63 8.42
N LEU A 19 0.12 -12.40 7.47
CA LEU A 19 0.49 -13.37 6.47
C LEU A 19 1.97 -13.78 6.62
N ALA A 20 2.44 -14.64 5.76
CA ALA A 20 3.72 -15.34 5.94
C ALA A 20 4.93 -14.45 6.29
N ASP A 21 5.01 -13.24 5.72
CA ASP A 21 6.19 -12.39 5.85
C ASP A 21 5.92 -11.04 6.53
N GLY A 22 4.72 -10.85 7.09
CA GLY A 22 4.38 -9.61 7.75
C GLY A 22 2.89 -9.35 7.73
N TYR A 23 2.51 -8.08 7.93
CA TYR A 23 1.11 -7.68 7.98
C TYR A 23 0.75 -6.90 6.74
N TYR A 24 -0.39 -7.22 6.15
CA TYR A 24 -0.90 -6.56 4.94
C TYR A 24 -2.22 -5.90 5.32
N ARG A 25 -2.30 -4.59 5.14
CA ARG A 25 -3.48 -3.82 5.55
C ARG A 25 -4.08 -3.06 4.37
N LEU A 26 -5.38 -3.24 4.20
CA LEU A 26 -6.18 -2.43 3.30
C LEU A 26 -7.33 -1.86 4.09
N ARG A 27 -7.45 -0.54 4.12
CA ARG A 27 -8.55 0.12 4.80
C ARG A 27 -9.11 1.27 3.98
N GLU A 28 -10.41 1.49 4.11
CA GLU A 28 -11.06 2.64 3.53
C GLU A 28 -10.88 3.83 4.44
N ILE A 29 -10.62 4.99 3.86
CA ILE A 29 -10.51 6.26 4.55
C ILE A 29 -11.41 7.27 3.86
N GLU A 30 -11.59 8.44 4.46
CA GLU A 30 -12.32 9.51 3.81
C GLU A 30 -11.62 9.88 2.51
N GLY A 31 -12.36 9.80 1.40
CA GLY A 31 -11.84 10.15 0.08
C GLY A 31 -11.00 9.10 -0.62
N GLY A 32 -10.86 7.90 -0.04
CA GLY A 32 -10.09 6.86 -0.70
C GLY A 32 -9.72 5.68 0.18
N TYR A 33 -8.47 5.23 0.06
CA TYR A 33 -7.99 4.03 0.73
C TYR A 33 -6.55 4.20 1.20
N GLN A 34 -6.15 3.35 2.13
CA GLN A 34 -4.74 3.19 2.49
C GLN A 34 -4.35 1.72 2.33
N LEU A 35 -3.22 1.52 1.66
CA LEU A 35 -2.65 0.21 1.40
C LEU A 35 -1.29 0.16 2.08
N ALA A 36 -1.04 -0.82 2.93
CA ALA A 36 0.22 -0.87 3.68
C ALA A 36 0.74 -2.28 3.88
N TYR A 37 2.04 -2.42 3.76
CA TYR A 37 2.77 -3.54 4.31
C TYR A 37 3.37 -3.05 5.63
N LEU A 38 3.21 -3.84 6.69
CA LEU A 38 3.63 -3.45 8.03
C LEU A 38 4.57 -4.50 8.60
N VAL A 39 5.60 -4.04 9.29
CA VAL A 39 6.53 -4.92 9.98
C VAL A 39 6.44 -4.70 11.49
N ALA A 40 6.68 -5.76 12.26
CA ALA A 40 6.66 -5.67 13.71
C ALA A 40 7.84 -4.83 14.21
N GLY A 41 7.55 -3.84 15.05
CA GLY A 41 8.56 -3.06 15.70
C GLY A 41 8.97 -3.67 17.05
N PRO A 42 10.02 -3.14 17.69
CA PRO A 42 10.57 -3.69 18.94
C PRO A 42 9.61 -3.61 20.13
N CYS A 43 8.64 -2.72 20.10
CA CYS A 43 7.67 -2.54 21.18
C CYS A 43 6.30 -3.15 20.87
N GLY A 44 6.21 -4.05 19.89
CA GLY A 44 4.94 -4.63 19.49
C GLY A 44 4.15 -3.76 18.51
N ASP A 45 4.71 -2.63 18.12
CA ASP A 45 4.10 -1.76 17.11
C ASP A 45 4.18 -2.37 15.72
N LYS A 46 3.33 -1.90 14.84
CA LYS A 46 3.39 -2.23 13.41
C LYS A 46 3.80 -0.99 12.64
N ASN A 47 5.00 -1.02 12.05
CA ASN A 47 5.55 0.11 11.32
C ASN A 47 5.31 -0.01 9.82
N PRO A 48 4.83 1.07 9.16
CA PRO A 48 4.64 1.06 7.71
C PRO A 48 5.95 0.84 6.95
N HIS A 49 5.89 -0.02 5.90
CA HIS A 49 7.06 -0.34 5.09
C HIS A 49 6.67 -0.79 3.67
N PRO A 50 5.99 0.00 2.88
CA PRO A 50 5.44 1.34 3.09
C PRO A 50 3.94 1.37 3.36
N GLU A 51 3.42 2.56 3.64
CA GLU A 51 2.01 2.89 3.64
C GLU A 51 1.74 3.86 2.49
N ILE A 52 0.76 3.54 1.66
CA ILE A 52 0.41 4.36 0.50
C ILE A 52 -1.03 4.81 0.64
N THR A 53 -1.25 6.13 0.50
CA THR A 53 -2.58 6.71 0.50
C THR A 53 -3.06 6.84 -0.93
N LEU A 54 -4.26 6.32 -1.20
CA LEU A 54 -4.89 6.33 -2.51
C LEU A 54 -6.11 7.24 -2.47
N ARG A 55 -6.21 8.19 -3.42
CA ARG A 55 -7.36 9.07 -3.54
C ARG A 55 -8.32 8.49 -4.58
N GLN A 56 -9.61 8.41 -4.22
CA GLN A 56 -10.65 7.98 -5.14
C GLN A 56 -10.98 9.13 -6.10
N GLU A 57 -10.89 8.86 -7.38
CA GLU A 57 -11.24 9.80 -8.45
C GLU A 57 -12.17 9.09 -9.44
N GLY A 58 -13.49 9.31 -9.30
CA GLY A 58 -14.45 8.58 -10.12
C GLY A 58 -14.38 7.08 -9.85
N ASN A 59 -14.14 6.29 -10.89
CA ASN A 59 -14.02 4.83 -10.81
C ASN A 59 -12.58 4.38 -10.54
N GLN A 60 -11.65 5.31 -10.41
CA GLN A 60 -10.23 5.00 -10.30
C GLN A 60 -9.66 5.51 -9.00
N VAL A 61 -8.49 5.00 -8.63
CA VAL A 61 -7.74 5.50 -7.49
C VAL A 61 -6.37 5.97 -7.96
N GLN A 62 -5.83 6.97 -7.26
CA GLN A 62 -4.54 7.58 -7.57
C GLN A 62 -3.70 7.60 -6.31
N PRO A 63 -2.47 7.07 -6.33
CA PRO A 63 -1.59 7.18 -5.18
C PRO A 63 -1.11 8.62 -5.04
N ILE A 64 -1.28 9.18 -3.84
CA ILE A 64 -0.97 10.58 -3.59
C ILE A 64 0.09 10.79 -2.51
N ARG A 65 0.37 9.77 -1.72
CA ARG A 65 1.33 9.87 -0.63
C ARG A 65 1.89 8.50 -0.30
N LEU A 66 3.18 8.48 0.04
CA LEU A 66 3.85 7.27 0.51
C LEU A 66 4.67 7.60 1.74
N ARG A 67 4.58 6.73 2.73
CA ARG A 67 5.36 6.85 3.96
C ARG A 67 5.98 5.49 4.27
N ASP A 68 7.29 5.49 4.57
CA ASP A 68 8.01 4.27 4.93
C ASP A 68 8.93 4.59 6.10
N LEU A 69 8.59 4.05 7.27
CA LEU A 69 9.31 4.31 8.52
C LEU A 69 10.46 3.33 8.76
N GLU A 70 10.57 2.28 7.94
CA GLU A 70 11.65 1.28 8.04
C GLU A 70 12.75 1.50 7.00
N ALA A 71 12.55 2.40 6.04
CA ALA A 71 13.57 2.76 5.07
C ALA A 71 14.65 3.64 5.71
N THR A 72 15.86 3.58 5.17
CA THR A 72 16.98 4.40 5.63
C THR A 72 17.52 5.22 4.45
N PRO A 73 17.29 6.53 4.41
CA PRO A 73 16.48 7.33 5.36
C PRO A 73 14.98 7.06 5.24
N ILE A 74 14.23 7.47 6.26
CA ILE A 74 12.76 7.39 6.26
C ILE A 74 12.22 8.11 5.02
N LEU A 75 11.25 7.48 4.33
CA LEU A 75 10.63 8.08 3.16
C LEU A 75 9.30 8.74 3.53
N ASN A 76 9.08 9.92 2.96
CA ASN A 76 7.82 10.64 3.07
C ASN A 76 7.62 11.37 1.75
N LEU A 77 6.93 10.74 0.81
CA LEU A 77 6.76 11.22 -0.55
C LEU A 77 5.36 11.78 -0.76
N SER A 78 5.25 12.82 -1.57
CA SER A 78 3.97 13.44 -1.91
C SER A 78 3.77 13.53 -3.41
N GLU A 79 2.51 13.55 -3.87
CA GLU A 79 2.19 13.63 -5.29
C GLU A 79 2.75 14.90 -5.95
N LYS A 80 2.93 15.96 -5.17
CA LYS A 80 3.42 17.25 -5.67
C LYS A 80 4.84 17.14 -6.23
N ASP A 81 5.72 16.40 -5.56
CA ASP A 81 7.13 16.38 -5.89
C ASP A 81 7.63 15.00 -6.35
N ASP A 82 6.92 13.93 -6.02
CA ASP A 82 7.46 12.57 -6.12
C ASP A 82 6.52 11.59 -6.83
N LEU A 83 5.61 12.09 -7.68
CA LEU A 83 4.56 11.25 -8.26
C LEU A 83 5.09 10.00 -8.97
N ASP A 84 6.12 10.13 -9.80
CA ASP A 84 6.68 9.01 -10.53
C ASP A 84 7.23 7.94 -9.60
N ARG A 85 7.88 8.37 -8.53
CA ARG A 85 8.46 7.46 -7.54
C ARG A 85 7.36 6.76 -6.74
N ILE A 86 6.32 7.50 -6.35
CA ILE A 86 5.16 6.92 -5.65
C ILE A 86 4.49 5.87 -6.54
N GLU A 87 4.29 6.17 -7.84
CA GLU A 87 3.69 5.23 -8.79
C GLU A 87 4.49 3.93 -8.86
N ALA A 88 5.81 4.02 -9.00
CA ALA A 88 6.68 2.85 -9.09
C ALA A 88 6.62 1.98 -7.82
N LEU A 89 6.66 2.62 -6.66
CA LEU A 89 6.61 1.93 -5.38
C LEU A 89 5.21 1.34 -5.11
N THR A 90 4.16 1.99 -5.59
CA THR A 90 2.80 1.48 -5.51
C THR A 90 2.65 0.19 -6.32
N GLU A 91 3.21 0.15 -7.53
CA GLU A 91 3.18 -1.06 -8.34
C GLU A 91 3.91 -2.22 -7.64
N GLN A 92 5.05 -1.94 -7.03
CA GLN A 92 5.78 -2.96 -6.26
C GLN A 92 4.94 -3.49 -5.10
N LEU A 93 4.25 -2.61 -4.38
CA LEU A 93 3.42 -3.04 -3.26
C LEU A 93 2.21 -3.84 -3.72
N LEU A 94 1.53 -3.43 -4.79
CA LEU A 94 0.44 -4.20 -5.36
C LEU A 94 0.89 -5.60 -5.76
N ASN A 95 2.04 -5.70 -6.41
CA ASN A 95 2.60 -6.99 -6.81
C ASN A 95 2.88 -7.87 -5.59
N ARG A 96 3.35 -7.27 -4.49
CA ARG A 96 3.60 -8.00 -3.25
C ARG A 96 2.32 -8.55 -2.64
N PHE A 97 1.25 -7.74 -2.61
CA PHE A 97 -0.06 -8.19 -2.13
C PHE A 97 -0.59 -9.35 -2.98
N ILE A 98 -0.46 -9.24 -4.29
CA ILE A 98 -0.90 -10.29 -5.21
C ILE A 98 -0.11 -11.57 -4.99
N ALA A 99 1.20 -11.47 -4.86
CA ALA A 99 2.08 -12.62 -4.70
C ALA A 99 1.85 -13.36 -3.38
N VAL A 100 1.62 -12.65 -2.28
CA VAL A 100 1.50 -13.28 -0.96
C VAL A 100 0.28 -14.19 -0.85
N LYS A 101 -0.80 -13.88 -1.58
CA LYS A 101 -2.00 -14.71 -1.65
C LYS A 101 -2.08 -15.54 -2.94
N LYS A 102 -1.07 -15.46 -3.80
CA LYS A 102 -1.03 -16.17 -5.09
C LYS A 102 -2.26 -15.85 -5.95
N LEU A 103 -2.64 -14.57 -6.00
CA LEU A 103 -3.78 -14.14 -6.77
C LEU A 103 -3.47 -14.11 -8.26
N SER A 104 -4.50 -14.29 -9.09
CA SER A 104 -4.38 -14.15 -10.54
C SER A 104 -5.64 -13.51 -11.11
N PHE A 105 -5.47 -12.87 -12.25
CA PHE A 105 -6.58 -12.24 -12.96
C PHE A 105 -7.50 -13.28 -13.60
#